data_6a1da4b5a09dad26f2224bebc3aa5242
#
_entry.id   6a1da4b5a09dad26f2224bebc3aa5242
#
_cell.length_a   1.000
_cell.length_b   1.000
_cell.length_c   1.000
_cell.angle_alpha   90.00
_cell.angle_beta   90.00
_cell.angle_gamma   90.00
#
_symmetry.space_group_name_H-M   'P 1'
#
loop_
_entity.id
_entity.type
_entity.pdbx_description
1 polymer ?
#
loop_
_entity_poly.entity_id
_entity_poly.type
_entity_poly.pdbx_seq_one_letter_code
_entity_poly.pdbx_strand_id
1 'polypeptide(L)'
;SRFLADYLPQYHDSRDHGLWCFITCNHDTPRPAAGLTDAERRLAFAWIFTMPGAPFLYYGDELGMDYRVIPTKEGGYHRTGSRTPMQWDAGPNLGFSEGAAEDLYLPVEADARHTVQAQELDENSMLSHVKRLIALRHAEPELQNYSPFAVYAARGRLFAYKRGSLLVGKQ
;
A
#
# COMPACT_ATOMS: atom_id res chain seq x y z
N SER A 1 -13.25 7.01 -16.49
CA SER A 1 -13.60 6.50 -15.15
C SER A 1 -13.92 7.68 -14.25
N ARG A 2 -14.77 7.49 -13.24
CA ARG A 2 -15.11 8.53 -12.26
C ARG A 2 -13.85 9.08 -11.57
N PHE A 3 -12.92 8.20 -11.21
CA PHE A 3 -11.64 8.62 -10.64
C PHE A 3 -10.93 9.68 -11.49
N LEU A 4 -10.79 9.46 -12.80
CA LEU A 4 -10.10 10.42 -13.66
C LEU A 4 -10.86 11.74 -13.81
N ALA A 5 -12.19 11.71 -13.81
CA ALA A 5 -13.00 12.92 -13.87
C ALA A 5 -12.80 13.80 -12.62
N ASP A 6 -12.61 13.17 -11.47
CA ASP A 6 -12.38 13.86 -10.21
C ASP A 6 -10.89 14.25 -10.02
N TYR A 7 -9.96 13.37 -10.41
CA TYR A 7 -8.52 13.54 -10.19
C TYR A 7 -7.86 14.55 -11.12
N LEU A 8 -8.14 14.48 -12.43
CA LEU A 8 -7.38 15.29 -13.40
C LEU A 8 -7.52 16.80 -13.20
N PRO A 9 -8.71 17.38 -12.95
CA PRO A 9 -8.81 18.80 -12.66
C PRO A 9 -7.97 19.21 -11.45
N GLN A 10 -8.09 18.46 -10.37
CA GLN A 10 -7.37 18.72 -9.12
C GLN A 10 -5.86 18.55 -9.29
N TYR A 11 -5.42 17.55 -10.05
CA TYR A 11 -4.01 17.37 -10.39
C TYR A 11 -3.46 18.58 -11.15
N HIS A 12 -4.17 19.08 -12.15
CA HIS A 12 -3.75 20.23 -12.93
C HIS A 12 -3.69 21.52 -12.10
N ASP A 13 -4.64 21.71 -11.21
CA ASP A 13 -4.68 22.90 -10.35
C ASP A 13 -3.58 22.89 -9.29
N SER A 14 -3.20 21.71 -8.76
CA SER A 14 -2.29 21.60 -7.61
C SER A 14 -0.85 21.27 -7.96
N ARG A 15 -0.56 20.70 -9.13
CA ARG A 15 0.75 20.13 -9.49
C ARG A 15 1.94 21.09 -9.35
N ASP A 16 1.71 22.37 -9.51
CA ASP A 16 2.75 23.40 -9.42
C ASP A 16 2.90 23.95 -7.99
N HIS A 17 2.05 23.56 -7.06
CA HIS A 17 1.99 24.05 -5.69
C HIS A 17 2.19 22.97 -4.62
N GLY A 18 2.01 21.71 -4.97
CA GLY A 18 2.11 20.60 -4.03
C GLY A 18 1.99 19.23 -4.67
N LEU A 19 2.08 18.21 -3.83
CA LEU A 19 2.02 16.82 -4.26
C LEU A 19 0.79 16.13 -3.66
N TRP A 20 0.12 15.33 -4.48
CA TRP A 20 -0.89 14.41 -3.98
C TRP A 20 -0.24 13.29 -3.19
N CYS A 21 -0.85 12.93 -2.06
CA CYS A 21 -0.45 11.77 -1.27
C CYS A 21 -1.40 10.61 -1.59
N PHE A 22 -0.86 9.57 -2.24
CA PHE A 22 -1.57 8.31 -2.40
C PHE A 22 -1.24 7.40 -1.24
N ILE A 23 -2.26 6.95 -0.54
CA ILE A 23 -2.12 6.07 0.63
C ILE A 23 -2.74 4.70 0.36
N THR A 24 -2.17 3.64 0.92
CA THR A 24 -2.77 2.30 0.93
C THR A 24 -3.94 2.25 1.89
N CYS A 25 -3.69 2.62 3.12
CA CYS A 25 -4.66 2.85 4.20
C CYS A 25 -4.00 3.71 5.28
N ASN A 26 -4.68 3.84 6.41
CA ASN A 26 -4.13 4.46 7.61
C ASN A 26 -4.74 3.80 8.87
N HIS A 27 -4.41 4.34 10.04
CA HIS A 27 -4.89 3.85 11.33
C HIS A 27 -6.42 3.95 11.54
N ASP A 28 -7.13 4.67 10.65
CA ASP A 28 -8.59 4.88 10.75
C ASP A 28 -9.38 4.18 9.63
N THR A 29 -8.69 3.58 8.66
CA THR A 29 -9.32 2.88 7.54
C THR A 29 -8.90 1.41 7.48
N PRO A 30 -9.74 0.52 6.95
CA PRO A 30 -9.37 -0.88 6.75
C PRO A 30 -8.12 -1.02 5.87
N ARG A 31 -7.30 -2.03 6.17
CA ARG A 31 -6.18 -2.41 5.31
C ARG A 31 -6.66 -2.85 3.93
N PRO A 32 -5.85 -2.72 2.88
CA PRO A 32 -6.19 -3.22 1.54
C PRO A 32 -6.59 -4.70 1.52
N ALA A 33 -6.03 -5.50 2.40
CA ALA A 33 -6.36 -6.91 2.55
C ALA A 33 -7.84 -7.18 2.91
N ALA A 34 -8.55 -6.20 3.45
CA ALA A 34 -9.98 -6.32 3.73
C ALA A 34 -10.87 -6.54 2.49
N GLY A 35 -10.41 -6.08 1.32
CA GLY A 35 -11.24 -6.11 0.11
C GLY A 35 -10.49 -6.45 -1.18
N LEU A 36 -9.17 -6.57 -1.15
CA LEU A 36 -8.35 -6.84 -2.32
C LEU A 36 -7.62 -8.17 -2.19
N THR A 37 -7.61 -8.93 -3.26
CA THR A 37 -6.75 -10.10 -3.42
C THR A 37 -5.27 -9.69 -3.45
N ASP A 38 -4.36 -10.65 -3.27
CA ASP A 38 -2.91 -10.39 -3.36
C ASP A 38 -2.52 -9.75 -4.71
N ALA A 39 -3.06 -10.25 -5.80
CA ALA A 39 -2.81 -9.70 -7.13
C ALA A 39 -3.30 -8.25 -7.27
N GLU A 40 -4.47 -7.93 -6.72
CA GLU A 40 -5.01 -6.58 -6.74
C GLU A 40 -4.22 -5.62 -5.85
N ARG A 41 -3.73 -6.09 -4.69
CA ARG A 41 -2.83 -5.32 -3.82
C ARG A 41 -1.52 -4.99 -4.53
N ARG A 42 -0.88 -5.97 -5.18
CA ARG A 42 0.34 -5.74 -5.98
C ARG A 42 0.12 -4.69 -7.06
N LEU A 43 -1.04 -4.72 -7.67
CA LEU A 43 -1.41 -3.75 -8.68
C LEU A 43 -1.64 -2.36 -8.09
N ALA A 44 -2.30 -2.28 -6.94
CA ALA A 44 -2.50 -1.02 -6.22
C ALA A 44 -1.16 -0.38 -5.84
N PHE A 45 -0.18 -1.17 -5.35
CA PHE A 45 1.16 -0.67 -5.10
C PHE A 45 1.85 -0.20 -6.38
N ALA A 46 1.81 -0.98 -7.45
CA ALA A 46 2.39 -0.55 -8.73
C ALA A 46 1.80 0.79 -9.20
N TRP A 47 0.49 0.97 -9.03
CA TRP A 47 -0.18 2.22 -9.35
C TRP A 47 0.29 3.38 -8.46
N ILE A 48 0.29 3.21 -7.13
CA ILE A 48 0.73 4.23 -6.18
C ILE A 48 2.17 4.67 -6.45
N PHE A 49 3.08 3.73 -6.73
CA PHE A 49 4.48 4.04 -6.97
C PHE A 49 4.79 4.63 -8.35
N THR A 50 3.88 4.52 -9.30
CA THR A 50 4.08 5.05 -10.66
C THR A 50 3.27 6.30 -10.97
N MET A 51 2.23 6.61 -10.19
CA MET A 51 1.49 7.87 -10.30
C MET A 51 2.33 9.08 -9.86
N PRO A 52 2.05 10.29 -10.39
CA PRO A 52 2.65 11.52 -9.85
C PRO A 52 2.11 11.77 -8.44
N GLY A 53 3.00 12.13 -7.53
CA GLY A 53 2.67 12.39 -6.14
C GLY A 53 3.59 11.66 -5.16
N ALA A 54 3.29 11.72 -3.88
CA ALA A 54 4.04 11.06 -2.83
C ALA A 54 3.32 9.78 -2.39
N PRO A 55 3.90 8.59 -2.62
CA PRO A 55 3.35 7.35 -2.10
C PRO A 55 3.54 7.26 -0.59
N PHE A 56 2.48 6.92 0.13
CA PHE A 56 2.50 6.66 1.56
C PHE A 56 2.09 5.22 1.80
N LEU A 57 2.94 4.47 2.49
CA LEU A 57 2.65 3.12 2.96
C LEU A 57 2.29 3.16 4.43
N TYR A 58 1.23 2.48 4.78
CA TYR A 58 0.93 2.20 6.17
C TYR A 58 1.62 0.90 6.57
N TYR A 59 2.24 0.86 7.76
CA TYR A 59 3.01 -0.29 8.21
C TYR A 59 2.23 -1.61 8.11
N GLY A 60 2.90 -2.66 7.66
CA GLY A 60 2.32 -3.99 7.49
C GLY A 60 1.58 -4.21 6.18
N ASP A 61 1.21 -3.16 5.44
CA ASP A 61 0.61 -3.31 4.11
C ASP A 61 1.61 -3.88 3.11
N GLU A 62 2.90 -3.53 3.27
CA GLU A 62 4.01 -4.08 2.49
C GLU A 62 4.26 -5.56 2.76
N LEU A 63 3.75 -6.09 3.87
CA LEU A 63 3.76 -7.52 4.18
C LEU A 63 2.45 -8.20 3.73
N GLY A 64 1.46 -7.43 3.35
CA GLY A 64 0.12 -7.94 3.08
C GLY A 64 -0.64 -8.38 4.32
N MET A 65 -0.33 -7.81 5.49
CA MET A 65 -1.03 -8.12 6.74
C MET A 65 -2.54 -8.00 6.59
N ASP A 66 -3.25 -8.95 7.19
CA ASP A 66 -4.71 -9.01 7.14
C ASP A 66 -5.37 -7.87 7.92
N TYR A 67 -6.59 -7.55 7.52
CA TYR A 67 -7.48 -6.75 8.33
C TYR A 67 -8.42 -7.64 9.14
N ARG A 68 -8.52 -7.38 10.43
CA ARG A 68 -9.41 -8.11 11.33
C ARG A 68 -10.44 -7.18 11.97
N VAL A 69 -11.69 -7.62 12.01
CA VAL A 69 -12.70 -6.91 12.81
C VAL A 69 -12.46 -7.27 14.28
N ILE A 70 -11.90 -6.32 15.03
CA ILE A 70 -11.58 -6.48 16.45
C ILE A 70 -12.47 -5.52 17.23
N PRO A 71 -13.25 -5.99 18.20
CA PRO A 71 -13.98 -5.13 19.12
C PRO A 71 -13.01 -4.19 19.86
N THR A 72 -13.33 -2.91 19.90
CA THR A 72 -12.50 -1.95 20.61
C THR A 72 -13.01 -1.71 22.02
N LYS A 73 -12.09 -1.54 22.97
CA LYS A 73 -12.40 -1.15 24.35
C LYS A 73 -12.78 0.34 24.45
N GLU A 74 -12.42 1.12 23.45
CA GLU A 74 -12.58 2.59 23.43
C GLU A 74 -13.88 3.04 22.75
N GLY A 75 -14.70 2.09 22.32
CA GLY A 75 -15.92 2.37 21.56
C GLY A 75 -15.71 2.78 20.10
N GLY A 76 -16.62 2.44 19.26
CA GLY A 76 -16.75 2.91 17.89
C GLY A 76 -15.82 2.23 16.88
N TYR A 77 -15.99 2.19 15.76
CA TYR A 77 -15.44 2.01 14.41
C TYR A 77 -14.56 0.80 14.14
N HIS A 78 -14.68 0.30 12.92
CA HIS A 78 -13.92 -0.81 12.34
C HIS A 78 -12.41 -0.52 12.12
N ARG A 79 -11.86 0.50 12.77
CA ARG A 79 -10.46 0.93 12.59
C ARG A 79 -9.44 0.11 13.38
N THR A 80 -9.86 -0.54 14.46
CA THR A 80 -8.94 -1.25 15.36
C THR A 80 -8.16 -2.35 14.66
N GLY A 81 -8.76 -3.03 13.68
CA GLY A 81 -8.12 -4.09 12.90
C GLY A 81 -6.97 -3.63 12.01
N SER A 82 -6.81 -2.33 11.78
CA SER A 82 -5.65 -1.77 11.07
C SER A 82 -4.48 -1.44 12.00
N ARG A 83 -4.67 -1.55 13.32
CA ARG A 83 -3.68 -1.16 14.34
C ARG A 83 -3.02 -2.36 15.01
N THR A 84 -3.21 -3.56 14.47
CA THR A 84 -2.56 -4.77 14.96
C THR A 84 -1.04 -4.63 14.94
N PRO A 85 -0.31 -5.28 15.86
CA PRO A 85 1.13 -5.16 15.95
C PRO A 85 1.85 -5.52 14.66
N MET A 86 2.94 -4.80 14.36
CA MET A 86 3.85 -5.15 13.28
C MET A 86 4.48 -6.52 13.52
N GLN A 87 4.70 -7.30 12.46
CA GLN A 87 5.18 -8.66 12.52
C GLN A 87 6.60 -8.75 11.94
N TRP A 88 7.56 -9.16 12.77
CA TRP A 88 8.97 -9.13 12.43
C TRP A 88 9.55 -10.50 12.09
N ASP A 89 9.31 -11.49 12.94
CA ASP A 89 9.90 -12.83 12.83
C ASP A 89 8.97 -13.90 13.43
N ALA A 90 9.48 -15.13 13.58
CA ALA A 90 8.74 -16.25 14.17
C ALA A 90 8.85 -16.35 15.70
N GLY A 91 9.43 -15.35 16.36
CA GLY A 91 9.58 -15.30 17.82
C GLY A 91 8.25 -15.00 18.54
N PRO A 92 8.30 -14.77 19.86
CA PRO A 92 7.13 -14.45 20.67
C PRO A 92 6.36 -13.26 20.07
N ASN A 93 5.03 -13.40 20.03
CA ASN A 93 4.15 -12.40 19.42
C ASN A 93 4.61 -11.93 18.03
N LEU A 94 5.14 -12.85 17.22
CA LEU A 94 5.72 -12.59 15.90
C LEU A 94 6.83 -11.51 15.94
N GLY A 95 7.67 -11.54 16.96
CA GLY A 95 8.78 -10.61 17.15
C GLY A 95 8.38 -9.20 17.58
N PHE A 96 7.10 -8.97 17.90
CA PHE A 96 6.63 -7.66 18.34
C PHE A 96 6.93 -7.40 19.81
N SER A 97 6.78 -8.40 20.68
CA SER A 97 6.94 -8.27 22.12
C SER A 97 7.28 -9.62 22.75
N GLU A 98 8.14 -9.61 23.76
CA GLU A 98 8.44 -10.77 24.61
C GLU A 98 7.42 -10.97 25.76
N GLY A 99 6.49 -10.04 25.95
CA GLY A 99 5.41 -10.14 26.94
C GLY A 99 4.43 -11.26 26.64
N ALA A 100 3.56 -11.59 27.60
CA ALA A 100 2.51 -12.56 27.39
C ALA A 100 1.51 -12.06 26.33
N ALA A 101 1.02 -12.95 25.47
CA ALA A 101 0.12 -12.58 24.38
C ALA A 101 -1.20 -11.95 24.87
N GLU A 102 -1.67 -12.36 26.05
CA GLU A 102 -2.84 -11.82 26.72
C GLU A 102 -2.68 -10.39 27.23
N ASP A 103 -1.44 -9.94 27.42
CA ASP A 103 -1.12 -8.57 27.87
C ASP A 103 -1.04 -7.58 26.71
N LEU A 104 -1.03 -8.06 25.47
CA LEU A 104 -1.03 -7.18 24.31
C LEU A 104 -2.35 -6.42 24.19
N TYR A 105 -2.26 -5.12 23.93
CA TYR A 105 -3.47 -4.29 23.71
C TYR A 105 -4.31 -4.80 22.54
N LEU A 106 -3.66 -5.21 21.44
CA LEU A 106 -4.26 -5.85 20.29
C LEU A 106 -3.50 -7.15 19.97
N PRO A 107 -4.21 -8.19 19.52
CA PRO A 107 -3.58 -9.45 19.15
C PRO A 107 -2.73 -9.29 17.87
N VAL A 108 -1.68 -10.09 17.78
CA VAL A 108 -0.98 -10.30 16.53
C VAL A 108 -1.82 -11.13 15.55
N GLU A 109 -1.55 -11.02 14.28
CA GLU A 109 -2.11 -11.93 13.27
C GLU A 109 -1.52 -13.34 13.49
N ALA A 110 -2.29 -14.37 13.16
CA ALA A 110 -1.82 -15.75 13.34
C ALA A 110 -0.91 -16.25 12.19
N ASP A 111 -0.85 -15.54 11.09
CA ASP A 111 -0.13 -15.97 9.89
C ASP A 111 1.33 -15.50 9.88
N ALA A 112 2.24 -16.39 10.23
CA ALA A 112 3.68 -16.11 10.23
C ALA A 112 4.25 -15.83 8.83
N ARG A 113 3.51 -16.06 7.75
CA ARG A 113 3.93 -15.67 6.40
C ARG A 113 3.94 -14.15 6.20
N HIS A 114 3.19 -13.42 7.00
CA HIS A 114 3.17 -11.96 7.00
C HIS A 114 4.19 -11.36 7.98
N THR A 115 5.36 -11.96 8.08
CA THR A 115 6.50 -11.41 8.85
C THR A 115 7.58 -10.87 7.90
N VAL A 116 8.34 -9.90 8.39
CA VAL A 116 9.50 -9.36 7.65
C VAL A 116 10.47 -10.48 7.32
N GLN A 117 10.84 -11.28 8.32
CA GLN A 117 11.82 -12.37 8.16
C GLN A 117 11.40 -13.40 7.09
N ALA A 118 10.15 -13.86 7.11
CA ALA A 118 9.67 -14.81 6.12
C ALA A 118 9.66 -14.22 4.70
N GLN A 119 9.29 -12.96 4.57
CA GLN A 119 9.15 -12.31 3.26
C GLN A 119 10.46 -11.79 2.69
N GLU A 120 11.47 -11.50 3.49
CA GLU A 120 12.80 -11.13 3.00
C GLU A 120 13.51 -12.29 2.29
N LEU A 121 13.18 -13.52 2.64
CA LEU A 121 13.73 -14.74 2.02
C LEU A 121 12.98 -15.18 0.76
N ASP A 122 11.81 -14.58 0.48
CA ASP A 122 10.98 -14.89 -0.67
C ASP A 122 10.98 -13.71 -1.66
N GLU A 123 11.65 -13.90 -2.80
CA GLU A 123 11.69 -12.90 -3.87
C GLU A 123 10.30 -12.60 -4.50
N ASN A 124 9.34 -13.50 -4.34
CA ASN A 124 7.97 -13.34 -4.82
C ASN A 124 7.02 -12.77 -3.75
N SER A 125 7.51 -12.48 -2.55
CA SER A 125 6.71 -11.89 -1.47
C SER A 125 6.16 -10.51 -1.82
N MET A 126 5.18 -10.05 -1.05
CA MET A 126 4.66 -8.68 -1.14
C MET A 126 5.75 -7.67 -0.79
N LEU A 127 6.53 -7.92 0.27
CA LEU A 127 7.65 -7.07 0.67
C LEU A 127 8.67 -6.91 -0.45
N SER A 128 9.07 -8.01 -1.09
CA SER A 128 10.01 -7.97 -2.23
C SER A 128 9.43 -7.22 -3.42
N HIS A 129 8.12 -7.34 -3.68
CA HIS A 129 7.44 -6.57 -4.71
C HIS A 129 7.47 -5.07 -4.41
N VAL A 130 7.15 -4.66 -3.19
CA VAL A 130 7.18 -3.25 -2.77
C VAL A 130 8.60 -2.69 -2.82
N LYS A 131 9.61 -3.43 -2.34
CA LYS A 131 11.03 -3.03 -2.43
C LYS A 131 11.44 -2.77 -3.90
N ARG A 132 11.03 -3.64 -4.84
CA ARG A 132 11.31 -3.42 -6.27
C ARG A 132 10.62 -2.17 -6.84
N LEU A 133 9.39 -1.89 -6.43
CA LEU A 133 8.68 -0.67 -6.86
C LEU A 133 9.36 0.60 -6.32
N ILE A 134 9.82 0.58 -5.08
CA ILE A 134 10.60 1.68 -4.48
C ILE A 134 11.89 1.89 -5.27
N ALA A 135 12.64 0.82 -5.52
CA ALA A 135 13.88 0.88 -6.28
C ALA A 135 13.65 1.40 -7.71
N LEU A 136 12.61 0.91 -8.39
CA LEU A 136 12.22 1.38 -9.71
C LEU A 136 11.91 2.88 -9.70
N ARG A 137 11.10 3.35 -8.73
CA ARG A 137 10.76 4.77 -8.64
C ARG A 137 11.98 5.64 -8.40
N HIS A 138 12.95 5.19 -7.60
CA HIS A 138 14.19 5.93 -7.37
C HIS A 138 15.11 5.93 -8.59
N ALA A 139 15.21 4.83 -9.31
CA ALA A 139 16.10 4.69 -10.46
C ALA A 139 15.57 5.36 -11.72
N GLU A 140 14.23 5.51 -11.84
CA GLU A 140 13.59 5.99 -13.07
C GLU A 140 13.21 7.48 -12.97
N PRO A 141 13.95 8.37 -13.65
CA PRO A 141 13.69 9.81 -13.59
C PRO A 141 12.27 10.20 -14.03
N GLU A 142 11.70 9.45 -14.97
CA GLU A 142 10.36 9.70 -15.49
C GLU A 142 9.24 9.40 -14.47
N LEU A 143 9.54 8.68 -13.40
CA LEU A 143 8.61 8.44 -12.30
C LEU A 143 8.68 9.50 -11.19
N GLN A 144 9.57 10.49 -11.31
CA GLN A 144 9.67 11.57 -10.34
C GLN A 144 8.45 12.48 -10.38
N ASN A 145 8.19 13.19 -9.28
CA ASN A 145 6.91 13.88 -9.04
C ASN A 145 6.51 14.88 -10.11
N TYR A 146 7.46 15.60 -10.68
CA TYR A 146 7.21 16.67 -11.65
C TYR A 146 7.33 16.23 -13.11
N SER A 147 7.60 14.94 -13.37
CA SER A 147 7.60 14.40 -14.73
C SER A 147 6.21 14.52 -15.35
N PRO A 148 6.11 14.77 -16.66
CA PRO A 148 4.84 14.88 -17.34
C PRO A 148 3.95 13.66 -17.11
N PHE A 149 2.66 13.89 -16.90
CA PHE A 149 1.65 12.85 -16.76
C PHE A 149 0.52 13.06 -17.77
N ALA A 150 0.15 12.01 -18.47
CA ALA A 150 -0.98 12.02 -19.39
C ALA A 150 -1.65 10.65 -19.45
N VAL A 151 -2.98 10.63 -19.40
CA VAL A 151 -3.75 9.40 -19.59
C VAL A 151 -3.65 8.98 -21.06
N TYR A 152 -3.21 7.73 -21.30
CA TYR A 152 -3.10 7.16 -22.62
C TYR A 152 -4.37 6.40 -23.02
N ALA A 153 -4.89 5.57 -22.12
CA ALA A 153 -6.12 4.83 -22.32
C ALA A 153 -6.83 4.54 -20.99
N ALA A 154 -8.15 4.66 -20.99
CA ALA A 154 -8.99 4.32 -19.85
C ALA A 154 -10.33 3.76 -20.31
N ARG A 155 -10.35 2.47 -20.69
CA ARG A 155 -11.54 1.78 -21.22
C ARG A 155 -11.73 0.42 -20.55
N GLY A 156 -12.88 0.20 -19.97
CA GLY A 156 -13.19 -1.06 -19.30
C GLY A 156 -12.17 -1.37 -18.20
N ARG A 157 -11.46 -2.49 -18.35
CA ARG A 157 -10.39 -2.92 -17.43
C ARG A 157 -9.01 -2.37 -17.78
N LEU A 158 -8.84 -1.77 -18.94
CA LEU A 158 -7.57 -1.17 -19.37
C LEU A 158 -7.43 0.23 -18.76
N PHE A 159 -6.36 0.42 -18.03
CA PHE A 159 -5.91 1.74 -17.61
C PHE A 159 -4.42 1.88 -17.94
N ALA A 160 -4.08 2.85 -18.79
CA ALA A 160 -2.71 3.14 -19.18
C ALA A 160 -2.47 4.65 -19.21
N TYR A 161 -1.29 5.05 -18.79
CA TYR A 161 -0.87 6.46 -18.75
C TYR A 161 0.61 6.60 -19.04
N LYS A 162 1.00 7.78 -19.44
CA LYS A 162 2.40 8.14 -19.66
C LYS A 162 2.94 8.90 -18.46
N ARG A 163 4.16 8.62 -18.12
CA ARG A 163 5.04 9.39 -17.24
C ARG A 163 6.25 9.78 -18.10
N GLY A 164 6.27 11.04 -18.59
CA GLY A 164 7.21 11.42 -19.62
C GLY A 164 7.15 10.49 -20.83
N SER A 165 8.24 9.82 -21.18
CA SER A 165 8.32 8.84 -22.27
C SER A 165 7.86 7.42 -21.86
N LEU A 166 7.80 7.11 -20.57
CA LEU A 166 7.36 5.81 -20.10
C LEU A 166 5.86 5.60 -20.28
N LEU A 167 5.49 4.42 -20.75
CA LEU A 167 4.11 3.95 -20.75
C LEU A 167 3.89 2.96 -19.60
N VAL A 168 3.02 3.33 -18.69
CA VAL A 168 2.57 2.49 -17.58
C VAL A 168 1.16 2.03 -17.88
N GLY A 169 0.90 0.74 -17.80
CA GLY A 169 -0.44 0.24 -18.07
C GLY A 169 -0.69 -1.16 -17.56
N LYS A 170 -1.98 -1.47 -17.40
CA LYS A 170 -2.47 -2.79 -17.09
C LYS A 170 -3.68 -3.11 -17.96
N GLN A 171 -3.74 -4.36 -18.37
CA GLN A 171 -4.89 -4.99 -18.99
C GLN A 171 -5.62 -5.90 -17.98
#